data_4ba4276aa8e6ee53b6eddec39fb31afa
#
_entry.id   4ba4276aa8e6ee53b6eddec39fb31afa
#
_cell.length_a   1.000
_cell.length_b   1.000
_cell.length_c   1.000
_cell.angle_alpha   90.00
_cell.angle_beta   90.00
_cell.angle_gamma   90.00
#
_symmetry.space_group_name_H-M   'P 1'
#
loop_
_entity.id
_entity.type
_entity.pdbx_description
1 polymer ?
#
loop_
_entity_poly.entity_id
_entity_poly.type
_entity_poly.pdbx_seq_one_letter_code
_entity_poly.pdbx_strand_id
1 'polypeptide(L)'
;TVAVGSGQAMEMGQNGDADVLLVHSPSAEKTFMSDGFGKDRALIMHNDFVIVGPADDPAKIKGLGPADAFKAIAAAEASFVARADKSGTSTKELSIWKKAELDPATAKPAWYIETGQGMGASLTVASEKQAYILTDRATYLANKDNLQLEILLEGNNALLNVYHVITVNPTKSDKINYEGALAFANFMVAPETQAVIGEFGIEKFGQPLFIPDAGKDPKELGLDS
;
A
#
# COMPACT_ATOMS: atom_id res chain seq x y z
N THR A 1 2.79 -8.51 19.41
CA THR A 1 2.70 -7.97 18.05
C THR A 1 3.97 -7.18 17.74
N VAL A 2 4.53 -7.41 16.55
CA VAL A 2 5.69 -6.68 16.03
C VAL A 2 5.26 -5.97 14.77
N ALA A 3 5.44 -4.64 14.72
CA ALA A 3 5.09 -3.82 13.57
C ALA A 3 6.33 -3.54 12.71
N VAL A 4 6.38 -4.15 11.55
CA VAL A 4 7.49 -4.06 10.58
C VAL A 4 6.95 -4.05 9.15
N GLY A 5 7.80 -3.78 8.17
CA GLY A 5 7.40 -3.90 6.75
C GLY A 5 7.11 -5.35 6.34
N SER A 6 6.25 -5.56 5.33
CA SER A 6 5.81 -6.90 4.89
C SER A 6 6.98 -7.84 4.56
N GLY A 7 8.07 -7.33 3.98
CA GLY A 7 9.26 -8.13 3.69
C GLY A 7 9.92 -8.68 4.96
N GLN A 8 10.13 -7.83 5.95
CA GLN A 8 10.70 -8.22 7.24
C GLN A 8 9.76 -9.16 8.01
N ALA A 9 8.43 -8.93 7.96
CA ALA A 9 7.45 -9.82 8.57
C ALA A 9 7.55 -11.24 7.97
N MET A 10 7.68 -11.36 6.65
CA MET A 10 7.86 -12.64 5.97
C MET A 10 9.19 -13.31 6.33
N GLU A 11 10.28 -12.56 6.46
CA GLU A 11 11.56 -13.09 6.95
C GLU A 11 11.44 -13.64 8.38
N MET A 12 10.72 -12.94 9.28
CA MET A 12 10.42 -13.47 10.62
C MET A 12 9.62 -14.78 10.55
N GLY A 13 8.62 -14.86 9.67
CA GLY A 13 7.87 -16.10 9.44
C GLY A 13 8.74 -17.24 8.91
N GLN A 14 9.67 -16.96 8.00
CA GLN A 14 10.62 -17.94 7.47
C GLN A 14 11.54 -18.50 8.56
N ASN A 15 11.96 -17.64 9.50
CA ASN A 15 12.84 -18.00 10.61
C ASN A 15 12.08 -18.68 11.78
N GLY A 16 10.75 -18.75 11.75
CA GLY A 16 9.93 -19.27 12.84
C GLY A 16 9.83 -18.32 14.05
N ASP A 17 10.02 -17.03 13.82
CA ASP A 17 9.93 -15.97 14.84
C ASP A 17 8.55 -15.28 14.85
N ALA A 18 7.63 -15.72 14.00
CA ALA A 18 6.24 -15.29 13.94
C ALA A 18 5.32 -16.48 13.61
N ASP A 19 4.17 -16.54 14.25
CA ASP A 19 3.16 -17.58 14.04
C ASP A 19 2.19 -17.21 12.90
N VAL A 20 1.88 -15.92 12.78
CA VAL A 20 0.93 -15.36 11.83
C VAL A 20 1.41 -14.02 11.31
N LEU A 21 1.17 -13.76 10.04
CA LEU A 21 1.57 -12.53 9.37
C LEU A 21 0.32 -11.78 8.91
N LEU A 22 0.28 -10.47 9.12
CA LEU A 22 -0.67 -9.55 8.52
C LEU A 22 0.11 -8.64 7.57
N VAL A 23 0.02 -8.89 6.28
CA VAL A 23 0.90 -8.33 5.26
C VAL A 23 0.13 -7.83 4.03
N HIS A 24 0.77 -6.98 3.22
CA HIS A 24 0.16 -6.34 2.06
C HIS A 24 1.14 -6.27 0.86
N SER A 25 1.77 -7.38 0.55
CA SER A 25 2.71 -7.51 -0.58
C SER A 25 2.40 -8.77 -1.40
N PRO A 26 1.29 -8.79 -2.17
CA PRO A 26 0.74 -10.00 -2.79
C PRO A 26 1.74 -10.83 -3.58
N SER A 27 2.67 -10.20 -4.30
CA SER A 27 3.71 -10.93 -5.06
C SER A 27 4.67 -11.70 -4.14
N ALA A 28 5.18 -11.04 -3.08
CA ALA A 28 6.08 -11.69 -2.14
C ALA A 28 5.36 -12.74 -1.29
N GLU A 29 4.08 -12.51 -0.95
CA GLU A 29 3.22 -13.48 -0.27
C GLU A 29 3.03 -14.75 -1.09
N LYS A 30 2.81 -14.65 -2.41
CA LYS A 30 2.71 -15.81 -3.32
C LYS A 30 4.00 -16.63 -3.29
N THR A 31 5.16 -15.98 -3.29
CA THR A 31 6.46 -16.65 -3.15
C THR A 31 6.57 -17.35 -1.79
N PHE A 32 6.21 -16.67 -0.70
CA PHE A 32 6.21 -17.23 0.66
C PHE A 32 5.33 -18.50 0.77
N MET A 33 4.15 -18.47 0.13
CA MET A 33 3.25 -19.65 0.07
C MET A 33 3.83 -20.76 -0.79
N SER A 34 4.35 -20.45 -2.00
CA SER A 34 4.91 -21.47 -2.91
C SER A 34 6.16 -22.16 -2.36
N ASP A 35 6.96 -21.44 -1.57
CA ASP A 35 8.13 -21.97 -0.88
C ASP A 35 7.76 -22.82 0.36
N GLY A 36 6.45 -22.91 0.67
CA GLY A 36 5.90 -23.72 1.74
C GLY A 36 6.10 -23.15 3.15
N PHE A 37 6.47 -21.88 3.29
CA PHE A 37 6.55 -21.20 4.58
C PHE A 37 5.20 -20.77 5.13
N GLY A 38 4.22 -20.47 4.27
CA GLY A 38 2.83 -20.24 4.65
C GLY A 38 2.00 -21.51 4.55
N LYS A 39 0.96 -21.64 5.40
CA LYS A 39 -0.01 -22.75 5.34
C LYS A 39 -1.36 -22.29 4.84
N ASP A 40 -1.94 -21.27 5.45
CA ASP A 40 -3.20 -20.68 5.04
C ASP A 40 -2.98 -19.21 4.69
N ARG A 41 -3.69 -18.73 3.68
CA ARG A 41 -3.68 -17.32 3.27
C ARG A 41 -5.11 -16.87 3.01
N ALA A 42 -5.56 -15.84 3.70
CA ALA A 42 -6.90 -15.28 3.53
C ALA A 42 -6.86 -13.78 3.25
N LEU A 43 -7.70 -13.34 2.33
CA LEU A 43 -7.96 -11.95 2.04
C LEU A 43 -8.74 -11.32 3.19
N ILE A 44 -8.33 -10.13 3.66
CA ILE A 44 -8.98 -9.46 4.80
C ILE A 44 -9.62 -8.14 4.37
N MET A 45 -8.83 -7.25 3.80
CA MET A 45 -9.22 -5.87 3.54
C MET A 45 -8.29 -5.24 2.52
N HIS A 46 -8.69 -4.09 2.01
CA HIS A 46 -7.77 -3.19 1.32
C HIS A 46 -7.92 -1.75 1.83
N ASN A 47 -6.88 -0.96 1.66
CA ASN A 47 -6.94 0.48 1.57
C ASN A 47 -6.37 0.89 0.21
N ASP A 48 -6.31 2.18 -0.08
CA ASP A 48 -5.80 2.64 -1.36
C ASP A 48 -4.70 3.69 -1.21
N PHE A 49 -3.92 3.76 -2.26
CA PHE A 49 -3.08 4.91 -2.55
C PHE A 49 -3.86 5.90 -3.40
N VAL A 50 -3.49 7.16 -3.26
CA VAL A 50 -3.99 8.26 -4.09
C VAL A 50 -2.80 9.04 -4.66
N ILE A 51 -2.98 9.65 -5.82
CA ILE A 51 -2.01 10.62 -6.35
C ILE A 51 -2.57 12.00 -6.04
N VAL A 52 -1.83 12.74 -5.25
CA VAL A 52 -2.17 14.13 -4.92
C VAL A 52 -1.20 15.09 -5.61
N GLY A 53 -1.66 16.30 -5.84
CA GLY A 53 -0.89 17.33 -6.51
C GLY A 53 -1.57 18.70 -6.42
N PRO A 54 -0.99 19.73 -7.08
CA PRO A 54 -1.55 21.07 -7.09
C PRO A 54 -2.94 21.09 -7.75
N ALA A 55 -3.84 21.93 -7.24
CA ALA A 55 -5.25 21.96 -7.66
C ALA A 55 -5.44 22.30 -9.15
N ASP A 56 -4.53 23.08 -9.74
CA ASP A 56 -4.52 23.45 -11.16
C ASP A 56 -4.06 22.35 -12.11
N ASP A 57 -3.53 21.21 -11.55
CA ASP A 57 -3.14 20.00 -12.28
C ASP A 57 -2.34 20.29 -13.58
N PRO A 58 -1.16 20.90 -13.49
CA PRO A 58 -0.40 21.32 -14.67
C PRO A 58 -0.03 20.16 -15.62
N ALA A 59 0.14 18.94 -15.11
CA ALA A 59 0.39 17.75 -15.93
C ALA A 59 -0.89 17.09 -16.46
N LYS A 60 -2.10 17.57 -16.06
CA LYS A 60 -3.41 17.12 -16.53
C LYS A 60 -3.63 15.62 -16.30
N ILE A 61 -3.37 15.17 -15.06
CA ILE A 61 -3.48 13.74 -14.71
C ILE A 61 -4.90 13.30 -14.35
N LYS A 62 -5.82 14.25 -14.08
CA LYS A 62 -7.22 13.93 -13.75
C LYS A 62 -7.87 13.07 -14.84
N GLY A 63 -8.45 11.93 -14.44
CA GLY A 63 -9.13 11.01 -15.36
C GLY A 63 -8.20 10.00 -16.08
N LEU A 64 -6.89 10.06 -15.86
CA LEU A 64 -5.95 9.08 -16.42
C LEU A 64 -5.84 7.83 -15.53
N GLY A 65 -5.26 6.76 -16.10
CA GLY A 65 -4.76 5.64 -15.30
C GLY A 65 -3.44 5.99 -14.61
N PRO A 66 -3.05 5.29 -13.51
CA PRO A 66 -1.84 5.63 -12.75
C PRO A 66 -0.55 5.68 -13.57
N ALA A 67 -0.34 4.73 -14.49
CA ALA A 67 0.85 4.71 -15.35
C ALA A 67 0.85 5.88 -16.35
N ASP A 68 -0.31 6.19 -16.95
CA ASP A 68 -0.43 7.32 -17.88
C ASP A 68 -0.32 8.66 -17.16
N ALA A 69 -0.81 8.76 -15.92
CA ALA A 69 -0.62 9.92 -15.06
C ALA A 69 0.88 10.16 -14.79
N PHE A 70 1.63 9.13 -14.49
CA PHE A 70 3.08 9.23 -14.29
C PHE A 70 3.82 9.61 -15.57
N LYS A 71 3.42 9.06 -16.72
CA LYS A 71 3.94 9.50 -18.04
C LYS A 71 3.66 10.99 -18.28
N ALA A 72 2.45 11.46 -17.98
CA ALA A 72 2.08 12.85 -18.16
C ALA A 72 2.89 13.80 -17.25
N ILE A 73 3.11 13.43 -15.98
CA ILE A 73 3.96 14.17 -15.04
C ILE A 73 5.39 14.29 -15.58
N ALA A 74 5.96 13.17 -16.04
CA ALA A 74 7.32 13.13 -16.61
C ALA A 74 7.42 13.96 -17.90
N ALA A 75 6.44 13.85 -18.81
CA ALA A 75 6.41 14.60 -20.06
C ALA A 75 6.27 16.11 -19.86
N ALA A 76 5.59 16.52 -18.82
CA ALA A 76 5.46 17.92 -18.41
C ALA A 76 6.64 18.42 -17.59
N GLU A 77 7.59 17.54 -17.23
CA GLU A 77 8.67 17.80 -16.26
C GLU A 77 8.14 18.45 -14.97
N ALA A 78 6.89 18.08 -14.59
CA ALA A 78 6.24 18.61 -13.40
C ALA A 78 6.84 17.96 -12.14
N SER A 79 7.07 18.78 -11.11
CA SER A 79 7.70 18.30 -9.88
C SER A 79 6.96 17.10 -9.28
N PHE A 80 7.69 16.05 -8.99
CA PHE A 80 7.21 14.83 -8.33
C PHE A 80 8.07 14.54 -7.10
N VAL A 81 7.43 14.33 -5.96
CA VAL A 81 8.11 13.99 -4.71
C VAL A 81 8.00 12.48 -4.47
N ALA A 82 9.16 11.85 -4.30
CA ALA A 82 9.33 10.45 -3.97
C ALA A 82 9.82 10.27 -2.54
N ARG A 83 9.30 9.26 -1.84
CA ARG A 83 9.78 8.95 -0.49
C ARG A 83 11.21 8.41 -0.51
N ALA A 84 11.52 7.51 -1.43
CA ALA A 84 12.85 6.89 -1.58
C ALA A 84 13.42 6.23 -0.30
N ASP A 85 12.54 5.73 0.59
CA ASP A 85 12.85 5.18 1.92
C ASP A 85 12.67 3.66 2.01
N LYS A 86 12.51 2.98 0.87
CA LYS A 86 12.27 1.52 0.76
C LYS A 86 10.96 1.04 1.41
N SER A 87 10.03 1.93 1.72
CA SER A 87 8.69 1.60 2.25
C SER A 87 7.80 0.93 1.21
N GLY A 88 6.64 0.42 1.66
CA GLY A 88 5.60 -0.10 0.77
C GLY A 88 5.11 0.95 -0.24
N THR A 89 4.97 2.22 0.17
CA THR A 89 4.61 3.33 -0.72
C THR A 89 5.69 3.57 -1.78
N SER A 90 6.97 3.59 -1.38
CA SER A 90 8.10 3.71 -2.32
C SER A 90 8.13 2.55 -3.32
N THR A 91 7.91 1.32 -2.85
CA THR A 91 7.83 0.13 -3.72
C THR A 91 6.64 0.23 -4.70
N LYS A 92 5.48 0.70 -4.24
CA LYS A 92 4.30 0.93 -5.09
C LYS A 92 4.57 1.98 -6.16
N GLU A 93 5.14 3.11 -5.78
CA GLU A 93 5.53 4.19 -6.68
C GLU A 93 6.45 3.68 -7.79
N LEU A 94 7.56 3.00 -7.44
CA LEU A 94 8.49 2.42 -8.41
C LEU A 94 7.82 1.42 -9.34
N SER A 95 6.84 0.65 -8.84
CA SER A 95 6.07 -0.26 -9.68
C SER A 95 5.21 0.45 -10.72
N ILE A 96 4.68 1.64 -10.39
CA ILE A 96 3.89 2.47 -11.33
C ILE A 96 4.84 3.10 -12.37
N TRP A 97 6.00 3.63 -11.96
CA TRP A 97 7.02 4.13 -12.88
C TRP A 97 7.47 3.05 -13.88
N LYS A 98 7.70 1.83 -13.39
CA LYS A 98 8.04 0.68 -14.25
C LYS A 98 6.91 0.37 -15.25
N LYS A 99 5.65 0.42 -14.85
CA LYS A 99 4.49 0.26 -15.77
C LYS A 99 4.37 1.41 -16.76
N ALA A 100 4.81 2.60 -16.38
CA ALA A 100 4.94 3.75 -17.26
C ALA A 100 6.15 3.66 -18.21
N GLU A 101 6.96 2.59 -18.10
CA GLU A 101 8.20 2.39 -18.87
C GLU A 101 9.25 3.50 -18.62
N LEU A 102 9.26 4.06 -17.41
CA LEU A 102 10.15 5.12 -16.95
C LEU A 102 10.90 4.69 -15.68
N ASP A 103 12.09 5.22 -15.48
CA ASP A 103 12.89 5.01 -14.27
C ASP A 103 13.54 6.32 -13.79
N PRO A 104 12.74 7.24 -13.23
CA PRO A 104 13.28 8.50 -12.73
C PRO A 104 14.17 8.31 -11.49
N ALA A 105 13.98 7.24 -10.73
CA ALA A 105 14.82 6.92 -9.58
C ALA A 105 16.29 6.65 -9.97
N THR A 106 16.53 6.08 -11.14
CA THR A 106 17.87 5.89 -11.69
C THR A 106 18.34 7.10 -12.50
N ALA A 107 17.46 7.68 -13.35
CA ALA A 107 17.78 8.79 -14.23
C ALA A 107 18.01 10.12 -13.49
N LYS A 108 17.42 10.29 -12.28
CA LYS A 108 17.54 11.49 -11.43
C LYS A 108 17.27 12.80 -12.15
N PRO A 109 16.18 12.96 -12.91
CA PRO A 109 15.84 14.23 -13.52
C PRO A 109 15.51 15.28 -12.43
N ALA A 110 15.70 16.55 -12.75
CA ALA A 110 15.52 17.65 -11.78
C ALA A 110 14.11 17.75 -11.18
N TRP A 111 13.08 17.28 -11.89
CA TRP A 111 11.71 17.27 -11.45
C TRP A 111 11.37 16.12 -10.47
N TYR A 112 12.24 15.08 -10.35
CA TYR A 112 12.04 13.95 -9.43
C TYR A 112 12.82 14.17 -8.14
N ILE A 113 12.11 14.42 -7.05
CA ILE A 113 12.66 14.90 -5.78
C ILE A 113 12.56 13.79 -4.74
N GLU A 114 13.67 13.19 -4.36
CA GLU A 114 13.73 12.18 -3.31
C GLU A 114 13.88 12.84 -1.93
N THR A 115 13.01 12.46 -0.98
CA THR A 115 13.06 13.01 0.38
C THR A 115 13.84 12.13 1.36
N GLY A 116 13.83 10.82 1.18
CA GLY A 116 14.35 9.86 2.15
C GLY A 116 13.57 9.85 3.47
N GLN A 117 12.34 10.39 3.49
CA GLN A 117 11.56 10.64 4.71
C GLN A 117 10.25 9.87 4.73
N GLY A 118 9.61 9.82 5.92
CA GLY A 118 8.27 9.25 6.10
C GLY A 118 7.18 10.03 5.34
N MET A 119 5.99 9.40 5.21
CA MET A 119 4.92 9.89 4.34
C MET A 119 4.46 11.32 4.68
N GLY A 120 4.23 11.62 5.97
CA GLY A 120 3.78 12.94 6.40
C GLY A 120 4.77 14.05 6.03
N ALA A 121 6.06 13.86 6.29
CA ALA A 121 7.11 14.81 5.94
C ALA A 121 7.24 14.97 4.41
N SER A 122 7.13 13.88 3.65
CA SER A 122 7.15 13.92 2.19
C SER A 122 5.95 14.68 1.61
N LEU A 123 4.75 14.54 2.21
CA LEU A 123 3.56 15.33 1.86
C LEU A 123 3.77 16.82 2.11
N THR A 124 4.41 17.21 3.22
CA THR A 124 4.73 18.61 3.50
C THR A 124 5.65 19.19 2.42
N VAL A 125 6.71 18.45 2.06
CA VAL A 125 7.62 18.86 0.97
C VAL A 125 6.89 18.98 -0.36
N ALA A 126 6.00 18.02 -0.69
CA ALA A 126 5.21 18.08 -1.91
C ALA A 126 4.28 19.29 -1.94
N SER A 127 3.64 19.61 -0.80
CA SER A 127 2.78 20.81 -0.65
C SER A 127 3.55 22.11 -0.86
N GLU A 128 4.70 22.27 -0.22
CA GLU A 128 5.56 23.45 -0.36
C GLU A 128 6.06 23.65 -1.80
N LYS A 129 6.33 22.55 -2.50
CA LYS A 129 6.85 22.55 -3.87
C LYS A 129 5.75 22.54 -4.94
N GLN A 130 4.47 22.48 -4.54
CA GLN A 130 3.35 22.28 -5.46
C GLN A 130 3.61 21.09 -6.40
N ALA A 131 4.06 19.98 -5.81
CA ALA A 131 4.50 18.77 -6.53
C ALA A 131 3.45 17.66 -6.44
N TYR A 132 3.49 16.75 -7.41
CA TYR A 132 2.75 15.50 -7.35
C TYR A 132 3.43 14.53 -6.37
N ILE A 133 2.65 13.68 -5.72
CA ILE A 133 3.14 12.62 -4.84
C ILE A 133 2.14 11.47 -4.76
N LEU A 134 2.64 10.23 -4.68
CA LEU A 134 1.85 9.06 -4.29
C LEU A 134 1.81 8.96 -2.77
N THR A 135 0.62 8.84 -2.19
CA THR A 135 0.42 8.71 -0.75
C THR A 135 -0.67 7.70 -0.43
N ASP A 136 -0.64 7.09 0.74
CA ASP A 136 -1.82 6.41 1.26
C ASP A 136 -2.89 7.43 1.65
N ARG A 137 -4.17 7.08 1.44
CA ARG A 137 -5.32 7.95 1.72
C ARG A 137 -5.37 8.41 3.17
N ALA A 138 -5.08 7.51 4.11
CA ALA A 138 -5.17 7.81 5.54
C ALA A 138 -4.19 8.91 5.96
N THR A 139 -2.94 8.83 5.49
CA THR A 139 -1.93 9.86 5.78
C THR A 139 -2.29 11.20 5.12
N TYR A 140 -2.81 11.19 3.89
CA TYR A 140 -3.30 12.41 3.25
C TYR A 140 -4.43 13.05 4.08
N LEU A 141 -5.47 12.29 4.44
CA LEU A 141 -6.60 12.80 5.22
C LEU A 141 -6.18 13.33 6.59
N ALA A 142 -5.22 12.68 7.24
CA ALA A 142 -4.70 13.13 8.53
C ALA A 142 -3.94 14.46 8.46
N ASN A 143 -3.43 14.85 7.28
CA ASN A 143 -2.65 16.07 7.08
C ASN A 143 -3.35 17.10 6.21
N LYS A 144 -4.52 16.78 5.64
CA LYS A 144 -5.21 17.55 4.60
C LYS A 144 -5.32 19.04 4.91
N ASP A 145 -5.66 19.39 6.14
CA ASP A 145 -5.88 20.79 6.56
C ASP A 145 -4.61 21.64 6.52
N ASN A 146 -3.44 21.00 6.47
CA ASN A 146 -2.13 21.65 6.41
C ASN A 146 -1.49 21.56 5.01
N LEU A 147 -2.19 20.98 4.03
CA LEU A 147 -1.67 20.77 2.69
C LEU A 147 -2.39 21.67 1.67
N GLN A 148 -1.65 22.15 0.69
CA GLN A 148 -2.18 22.84 -0.50
C GLN A 148 -2.21 21.91 -1.71
N LEU A 149 -2.58 20.64 -1.48
CA LEU A 149 -2.67 19.61 -2.49
C LEU A 149 -4.06 18.99 -2.48
N GLU A 150 -4.53 18.57 -3.64
CA GLU A 150 -5.79 17.87 -3.82
C GLU A 150 -5.57 16.43 -4.32
N ILE A 151 -6.54 15.54 -4.07
CA ILE A 151 -6.57 14.24 -4.71
C ILE A 151 -6.91 14.44 -6.18
N LEU A 152 -6.00 14.05 -7.07
CA LEU A 152 -6.17 14.18 -8.51
C LEU A 152 -6.47 12.85 -9.19
N LEU A 153 -6.03 11.73 -8.57
CA LEU A 153 -6.30 10.40 -9.07
C LEU A 153 -6.52 9.42 -7.92
N GLU A 154 -7.62 8.69 -7.98
CA GLU A 154 -8.06 7.69 -7.01
C GLU A 154 -8.92 6.60 -7.67
N GLY A 155 -9.35 5.59 -6.91
CA GLY A 155 -10.35 4.60 -7.34
C GLY A 155 -9.89 3.61 -8.41
N ASN A 156 -8.58 3.44 -8.63
CA ASN A 156 -8.03 2.52 -9.61
C ASN A 156 -7.46 1.26 -8.93
N ASN A 157 -7.75 0.08 -9.45
CA ASN A 157 -7.28 -1.19 -8.88
C ASN A 157 -5.74 -1.25 -8.76
N ALA A 158 -5.00 -0.59 -9.65
CA ALA A 158 -3.54 -0.51 -9.54
C ALA A 158 -3.06 0.29 -8.31
N LEU A 159 -3.94 1.06 -7.68
CA LEU A 159 -3.66 1.82 -6.46
C LEU A 159 -4.11 1.09 -5.18
N LEU A 160 -4.74 -0.06 -5.29
CA LEU A 160 -5.15 -0.83 -4.11
C LEU A 160 -3.93 -1.37 -3.36
N ASN A 161 -4.05 -1.35 -2.05
CA ASN A 161 -3.11 -1.92 -1.10
C ASN A 161 -3.85 -3.01 -0.31
N VAL A 162 -3.69 -4.25 -0.76
CA VAL A 162 -4.50 -5.38 -0.33
C VAL A 162 -3.79 -6.16 0.77
N TYR A 163 -4.50 -6.43 1.85
CA TYR A 163 -4.00 -7.09 3.05
C TYR A 163 -4.48 -8.54 3.12
N HIS A 164 -3.54 -9.41 3.44
CA HIS A 164 -3.81 -10.82 3.74
C HIS A 164 -3.31 -11.18 5.13
N VAL A 165 -3.99 -12.14 5.75
CA VAL A 165 -3.46 -12.89 6.89
C VAL A 165 -2.87 -14.19 6.38
N ILE A 166 -1.68 -14.56 6.85
CA ILE A 166 -1.00 -15.81 6.49
C ILE A 166 -0.59 -16.51 7.77
N THR A 167 -1.04 -17.76 7.95
CA THR A 167 -0.52 -18.62 9.04
C THR A 167 0.81 -19.21 8.61
N VAL A 168 1.82 -19.16 9.48
CA VAL A 168 3.12 -19.78 9.20
C VAL A 168 2.98 -21.30 9.29
N ASN A 169 3.66 -22.01 8.39
CA ASN A 169 3.58 -23.46 8.30
C ASN A 169 4.28 -24.13 9.49
N PRO A 170 3.54 -24.84 10.36
CA PRO A 170 4.11 -25.45 11.57
C PRO A 170 5.10 -26.58 11.28
N THR A 171 5.16 -27.09 10.05
CA THR A 171 6.17 -28.11 9.69
C THR A 171 7.57 -27.52 9.49
N LYS A 172 7.70 -26.20 9.45
CA LYS A 172 8.99 -25.50 9.27
C LYS A 172 9.70 -25.21 10.60
N SER A 173 8.97 -25.13 11.71
CA SER A 173 9.53 -24.90 13.04
C SER A 173 8.57 -25.41 14.11
N ASP A 174 9.11 -26.06 15.13
CA ASP A 174 8.38 -26.52 16.31
C ASP A 174 7.97 -25.39 17.26
N LYS A 175 8.47 -24.17 17.03
CA LYS A 175 8.11 -22.99 17.78
C LYS A 175 6.75 -22.40 17.35
N ILE A 176 6.22 -22.77 16.18
CA ILE A 176 5.02 -22.16 15.62
C ILE A 176 3.77 -22.58 16.38
N ASN A 177 3.07 -21.62 16.98
CA ASN A 177 1.75 -21.81 17.57
C ASN A 177 0.66 -21.71 16.47
N TYR A 178 0.51 -22.78 15.71
CA TYR A 178 -0.44 -22.81 14.60
C TYR A 178 -1.90 -22.65 15.03
N GLU A 179 -2.30 -23.22 16.18
CA GLU A 179 -3.67 -23.08 16.69
C GLU A 179 -4.01 -21.62 17.00
N GLY A 180 -3.10 -20.90 17.66
CA GLY A 180 -3.24 -19.48 17.92
C GLY A 180 -3.23 -18.66 16.64
N ALA A 181 -2.37 -18.99 15.68
CA ALA A 181 -2.32 -18.35 14.36
C ALA A 181 -3.64 -18.50 13.59
N LEU A 182 -4.21 -19.71 13.57
CA LEU A 182 -5.48 -20.01 12.92
C LEU A 182 -6.64 -19.28 13.62
N ALA A 183 -6.65 -19.23 14.95
CA ALA A 183 -7.66 -18.48 15.70
C ALA A 183 -7.62 -16.99 15.36
N PHE A 184 -6.43 -16.40 15.25
CA PHE A 184 -6.27 -15.01 14.81
C PHE A 184 -6.71 -14.80 13.35
N ALA A 185 -6.34 -15.70 12.45
CA ALA A 185 -6.77 -15.61 11.05
C ALA A 185 -8.30 -15.68 10.92
N ASN A 186 -8.95 -16.61 11.64
CA ASN A 186 -10.41 -16.72 11.68
C ASN A 186 -11.07 -15.47 12.28
N PHE A 187 -10.49 -14.89 13.34
CA PHE A 187 -10.96 -13.63 13.91
C PHE A 187 -10.92 -12.50 12.87
N MET A 188 -9.85 -12.38 12.09
CA MET A 188 -9.70 -11.31 11.10
C MET A 188 -10.74 -11.39 9.96
N VAL A 189 -11.20 -12.59 9.59
CA VAL A 189 -12.20 -12.78 8.54
C VAL A 189 -13.64 -12.91 9.09
N ALA A 190 -13.83 -12.89 10.40
CA ALA A 190 -15.15 -13.00 11.02
C ALA A 190 -16.03 -11.79 10.68
N PRO A 191 -17.36 -11.97 10.50
CA PRO A 191 -18.26 -10.88 10.12
C PRO A 191 -18.19 -9.67 11.06
N GLU A 192 -18.06 -9.90 12.37
CA GLU A 192 -17.95 -8.85 13.38
C GLU A 192 -16.69 -8.02 13.22
N THR A 193 -15.56 -8.66 12.95
CA THR A 193 -14.28 -7.97 12.70
C THR A 193 -14.34 -7.21 11.38
N GLN A 194 -14.93 -7.79 10.35
CA GLN A 194 -15.10 -7.14 9.05
C GLN A 194 -16.00 -5.89 9.16
N ALA A 195 -17.02 -5.90 10.01
CA ALA A 195 -17.84 -4.72 10.31
C ALA A 195 -16.99 -3.60 10.96
N VAL A 196 -16.17 -3.94 11.96
CA VAL A 196 -15.26 -2.98 12.61
C VAL A 196 -14.25 -2.40 11.61
N ILE A 197 -13.70 -3.21 10.71
CA ILE A 197 -12.79 -2.75 9.64
C ILE A 197 -13.51 -1.72 8.75
N GLY A 198 -14.75 -2.01 8.34
CA GLY A 198 -15.53 -1.11 7.47
C GLY A 198 -15.96 0.20 8.12
N GLU A 199 -15.99 0.26 9.45
CA GLU A 199 -16.32 1.48 10.20
C GLU A 199 -15.07 2.28 10.60
N PHE A 200 -13.88 1.67 10.51
CA PHE A 200 -12.65 2.31 10.97
C PHE A 200 -12.33 3.58 10.17
N GLY A 201 -12.26 4.69 10.88
CA GLY A 201 -11.93 6.01 10.31
C GLY A 201 -13.16 6.91 10.06
N ILE A 202 -14.38 6.37 10.02
CA ILE A 202 -15.59 7.15 9.69
C ILE A 202 -15.79 8.31 10.68
N GLU A 203 -15.67 8.07 11.98
CA GLU A 203 -15.83 9.12 12.99
C GLU A 203 -14.86 10.29 12.78
N LYS A 204 -13.61 10.00 12.44
CA LYS A 204 -12.56 11.01 12.33
C LYS A 204 -12.49 11.68 10.96
N PHE A 205 -12.73 10.92 9.89
CA PHE A 205 -12.46 11.36 8.51
C PHE A 205 -13.72 11.41 7.64
N GLY A 206 -14.91 11.05 8.18
CA GLY A 206 -16.17 11.02 7.44
C GLY A 206 -16.27 9.89 6.43
N GLN A 207 -15.27 8.99 6.35
CA GLN A 207 -15.22 7.85 5.44
C GLN A 207 -14.38 6.72 6.04
N PRO A 208 -14.62 5.44 5.65
CA PRO A 208 -13.77 4.34 6.08
C PRO A 208 -12.36 4.47 5.52
N LEU A 209 -11.36 4.06 6.30
CA LEU A 209 -9.97 3.99 5.84
C LEU A 209 -9.59 2.62 5.28
N PHE A 210 -10.37 1.60 5.59
CA PHE A 210 -10.22 0.24 5.06
C PHE A 210 -11.57 -0.27 4.57
N ILE A 211 -11.52 -1.06 3.52
CA ILE A 211 -12.68 -1.74 2.95
C ILE A 211 -12.59 -3.22 3.26
N PRO A 212 -13.59 -3.83 3.90
CA PRO A 212 -13.60 -5.26 4.20
C PRO A 212 -13.72 -6.10 2.93
N ASP A 213 -12.91 -7.17 2.84
CA ASP A 213 -12.80 -8.02 1.66
C ASP A 213 -12.87 -9.52 1.96
N ALA A 214 -13.06 -9.93 3.20
CA ALA A 214 -13.16 -11.34 3.52
C ALA A 214 -14.28 -12.01 2.70
N GLY A 215 -13.94 -13.11 2.04
CA GLY A 215 -14.88 -13.85 1.20
C GLY A 215 -15.09 -13.31 -0.22
N LYS A 216 -14.50 -12.19 -0.60
CA LYS A 216 -14.53 -11.70 -1.99
C LYS A 216 -13.59 -12.50 -2.89
N ASP A 217 -13.91 -12.56 -4.19
CA ASP A 217 -12.98 -13.08 -5.20
C ASP A 217 -11.82 -12.09 -5.37
N PRO A 218 -10.55 -12.53 -5.18
CA PRO A 218 -9.38 -11.68 -5.42
C PRO A 218 -9.35 -11.00 -6.79
N LYS A 219 -9.97 -11.60 -7.81
CA LYS A 219 -10.09 -11.01 -9.16
C LYS A 219 -10.87 -9.70 -9.18
N GLU A 220 -11.84 -9.51 -8.29
CA GLU A 220 -12.58 -8.25 -8.17
C GLU A 220 -11.66 -7.08 -7.79
N LEU A 221 -10.55 -7.38 -7.11
CA LEU A 221 -9.51 -6.42 -6.72
C LEU A 221 -8.36 -6.33 -7.75
N GLY A 222 -8.50 -6.99 -8.90
CA GLY A 222 -7.44 -7.03 -9.92
C GLY A 222 -6.22 -7.87 -9.48
N LEU A 223 -6.41 -8.80 -8.56
CA LEU A 223 -5.39 -9.75 -8.14
C LEU A 223 -5.54 -11.04 -8.98
N ASP A 224 -4.44 -11.48 -9.57
CA ASP A 224 -4.38 -12.83 -10.13
C ASP A 224 -4.47 -13.85 -8.99
N SER A 225 -5.24 -14.90 -9.19
CA SER A 225 -5.45 -16.00 -8.24
C SER A 225 -4.16 -16.75 -7.90
#